data_f502dd973d2fc1e6e22d58026aa20a0e
#
_entry.id   f502dd973d2fc1e6e22d58026aa20a0e
#
_cell.length_a   1.000
_cell.length_b   1.000
_cell.length_c   1.000
_cell.angle_alpha   90.00
_cell.angle_beta   90.00
_cell.angle_gamma   90.00
#
_symmetry.space_group_name_H-M   'P 1'
#
loop_
_entity.id
_entity.type
_entity.pdbx_description
1 polymer ?
#
loop_
_entity_poly.entity_id
_entity_poly.type
_entity_poly.pdbx_seq_one_letter_code
_entity_poly.pdbx_strand_id
1 'polypeptide(L)'
;MKFLLAQINPVVGDLEGNAKKILNIASKASSTSADLVLTPELSLWGYPANDLLLKNNLIKNQYQILDQLALDINKKYGNLSITVGIAEIINDSFFPNLYNSIAMLERGEWKIIARKIILPTYEVFDEKRYFRSEEKVSVLIKQIKNKTWRLGFTICEDLWVNKDIEGRGIHRKNPIIDLKKKKVDILVNLSASPYTCLLYTSPSPRDED
;
A
#
# COMPACT_ATOMS: atom_id res chain seq x y z
N MET A 1 14.17 -10.37 10.72
CA MET A 1 13.18 -10.22 9.64
C MET A 1 13.86 -9.56 8.46
N LYS A 2 13.71 -10.12 7.26
CA LYS A 2 14.31 -9.60 6.02
C LYS A 2 13.22 -9.13 5.08
N PHE A 3 13.29 -7.86 4.67
CA PHE A 3 12.36 -7.28 3.72
C PHE A 3 12.98 -7.23 2.31
N LEU A 4 12.15 -7.41 1.30
CA LEU A 4 12.44 -7.02 -0.07
C LEU A 4 11.55 -5.83 -0.43
N LEU A 5 12.16 -4.69 -0.69
CA LEU A 5 11.45 -3.50 -1.17
C LEU A 5 11.32 -3.58 -2.68
N ALA A 6 10.09 -3.80 -3.14
CA ALA A 6 9.78 -3.93 -4.56
C ALA A 6 9.51 -2.56 -5.17
N GLN A 7 10.56 -1.85 -5.52
CA GLN A 7 10.43 -0.59 -6.25
C GLN A 7 10.08 -0.89 -7.72
N ILE A 8 8.78 -0.94 -7.99
CA ILE A 8 8.22 -1.21 -9.33
C ILE A 8 7.56 0.07 -9.87
N ASN A 9 7.38 0.13 -11.18
CA ASN A 9 6.62 1.18 -11.86
C ASN A 9 5.33 0.57 -12.42
N PRO A 10 4.21 0.60 -11.67
CA PRO A 10 2.92 0.13 -12.15
C PRO A 10 2.38 1.01 -13.28
N VAL A 11 1.69 0.40 -14.23
CA VAL A 11 0.96 1.11 -15.28
C VAL A 11 -0.46 1.33 -14.81
N VAL A 12 -0.95 2.57 -14.89
CA VAL A 12 -2.30 2.93 -14.43
C VAL A 12 -3.36 2.15 -15.21
N GLY A 13 -4.21 1.42 -14.50
CA GLY A 13 -5.31 0.62 -15.04
C GLY A 13 -4.91 -0.74 -15.64
N ASP A 14 -3.63 -1.05 -15.76
CA ASP A 14 -3.15 -2.35 -16.26
C ASP A 14 -3.01 -3.35 -15.10
N LEU A 15 -4.15 -3.80 -14.57
CA LEU A 15 -4.18 -4.71 -13.42
C LEU A 15 -3.40 -6.01 -13.68
N GLU A 16 -3.57 -6.61 -14.86
CA GLU A 16 -2.90 -7.85 -15.23
C GLU A 16 -1.39 -7.68 -15.42
N GLY A 17 -0.97 -6.62 -16.12
CA GLY A 17 0.45 -6.31 -16.30
C GLY A 17 1.14 -5.99 -14.96
N ASN A 18 0.46 -5.28 -14.08
CA ASN A 18 0.97 -4.99 -12.73
C ASN A 18 1.06 -6.26 -11.87
N ALA A 19 0.08 -7.16 -11.95
CA ALA A 19 0.13 -8.48 -11.29
C ALA A 19 1.33 -9.31 -11.79
N LYS A 20 1.62 -9.30 -13.10
CA LYS A 20 2.81 -9.96 -13.66
C LYS A 20 4.11 -9.36 -13.13
N LYS A 21 4.18 -8.02 -12.96
CA LYS A 21 5.34 -7.36 -12.33
C LYS A 21 5.53 -7.84 -10.89
N ILE A 22 4.44 -7.93 -10.11
CA ILE A 22 4.46 -8.42 -8.72
C ILE A 22 4.92 -9.89 -8.68
N LEU A 23 4.42 -10.74 -9.57
CA LEU A 23 4.83 -12.12 -9.67
C LEU A 23 6.33 -12.27 -10.00
N ASN A 24 6.87 -11.40 -10.87
CA ASN A 24 8.30 -11.38 -11.18
C ASN A 24 9.15 -10.98 -9.96
N ILE A 25 8.65 -10.07 -9.11
CA ILE A 25 9.30 -9.73 -7.84
C ILE A 25 9.27 -10.90 -6.87
N ALA A 26 8.20 -11.68 -6.83
CA ALA A 26 8.12 -12.90 -6.01
C ALA A 26 9.26 -13.89 -6.33
N SER A 27 9.62 -14.02 -7.60
CA SER A 27 10.77 -14.83 -8.03
C SER A 27 12.08 -14.34 -7.41
N LYS A 28 12.33 -13.03 -7.46
CA LYS A 28 13.54 -12.41 -6.85
C LYS A 28 13.53 -12.55 -5.33
N ALA A 29 12.37 -12.39 -4.70
CA ALA A 29 12.21 -12.52 -3.26
C ALA A 29 12.54 -13.93 -2.76
N SER A 30 12.08 -14.94 -3.48
CA SER A 30 12.36 -16.34 -3.17
C SER A 30 13.87 -16.63 -3.18
N SER A 31 14.60 -16.14 -4.20
CA SER A 31 16.06 -16.33 -4.29
C SER A 31 16.84 -15.61 -3.18
N THR A 32 16.29 -14.56 -2.60
CA THR A 32 16.93 -13.79 -1.53
C THR A 32 16.51 -14.23 -0.13
N SER A 33 15.61 -15.19 0.01
CA SER A 33 15.03 -15.63 1.29
C SER A 33 14.43 -14.47 2.10
N ALA A 34 13.67 -13.60 1.42
CA ALA A 34 12.95 -12.53 2.07
C ALA A 34 11.76 -13.07 2.88
N ASP A 35 11.53 -12.52 4.06
CA ASP A 35 10.38 -12.87 4.91
C ASP A 35 9.10 -12.16 4.48
N LEU A 36 9.24 -10.95 3.92
CA LEU A 36 8.12 -10.12 3.46
C LEU A 36 8.56 -9.22 2.31
N VAL A 37 7.76 -9.22 1.24
CA VAL A 37 7.90 -8.30 0.11
C VAL A 37 6.93 -7.13 0.29
N LEU A 38 7.44 -5.91 0.10
CA LEU A 38 6.66 -4.68 0.17
C LEU A 38 6.57 -4.08 -1.23
N THR A 39 5.36 -3.92 -1.76
CA THR A 39 5.11 -3.22 -3.01
C THR A 39 4.60 -1.79 -2.75
N PRO A 40 4.60 -0.87 -3.73
CA PRO A 40 4.08 0.49 -3.56
C PRO A 40 2.58 0.54 -3.23
N GLU A 41 2.12 1.71 -2.79
CA GLU A 41 0.70 2.08 -2.72
C GLU A 41 0.01 1.84 -4.07
N LEU A 42 -1.23 1.33 -4.05
CA LEU A 42 -2.01 0.99 -5.24
C LEU A 42 -1.23 0.25 -6.32
N SER A 43 -0.30 -0.61 -5.91
CA SER A 43 0.64 -1.29 -6.82
C SER A 43 -0.04 -2.15 -7.88
N LEU A 44 -1.27 -2.62 -7.63
CA LEU A 44 -2.06 -3.34 -8.63
C LEU A 44 -2.72 -2.40 -9.65
N TRP A 45 -3.06 -1.18 -9.24
CA TRP A 45 -3.76 -0.19 -10.07
C TRP A 45 -2.85 0.76 -10.83
N GLY A 46 -1.68 1.06 -10.28
CA GLY A 46 -0.92 2.26 -10.63
C GLY A 46 -1.51 3.52 -9.98
N TYR A 47 -0.67 4.52 -9.73
CA TYR A 47 -1.07 5.75 -9.03
C TYR A 47 -0.79 6.98 -9.87
N PRO A 48 -1.72 7.93 -9.97
CA PRO A 48 -3.09 7.91 -9.47
C PRO A 48 -4.06 7.21 -10.45
N ALA A 49 -4.94 6.36 -9.93
CA ALA A 49 -5.89 5.61 -10.76
C ALA A 49 -7.14 6.41 -11.16
N ASN A 50 -7.43 7.50 -10.44
CA ASN A 50 -8.50 8.47 -10.76
C ASN A 50 -9.85 7.81 -11.09
N ASP A 51 -10.54 8.27 -12.13
CA ASP A 51 -11.89 7.82 -12.52
C ASP A 51 -11.97 6.33 -12.96
N LEU A 52 -10.83 5.64 -13.13
CA LEU A 52 -10.84 4.19 -13.31
C LEU A 52 -11.41 3.47 -12.09
N LEU A 53 -11.24 4.05 -10.89
CA LEU A 53 -11.79 3.53 -9.63
C LEU A 53 -13.32 3.56 -9.57
N LEU A 54 -13.98 4.32 -10.44
CA LEU A 54 -15.44 4.36 -10.55
C LEU A 54 -16.00 3.22 -11.42
N LYS A 55 -15.13 2.43 -12.06
CA LYS A 55 -15.54 1.35 -12.94
C LYS A 55 -15.68 0.03 -12.17
N ASN A 56 -16.90 -0.31 -11.78
CA ASN A 56 -17.20 -1.52 -11.00
C ASN A 56 -16.65 -2.83 -11.59
N ASN A 57 -16.57 -2.94 -12.93
CA ASN A 57 -16.02 -4.11 -13.58
C ASN A 57 -14.52 -4.26 -13.31
N LEU A 58 -13.75 -3.16 -13.28
CA LEU A 58 -12.33 -3.19 -12.93
C LEU A 58 -12.12 -3.57 -11.46
N ILE A 59 -12.96 -3.03 -10.57
CA ILE A 59 -12.90 -3.38 -9.14
C ILE A 59 -13.18 -4.88 -8.93
N LYS A 60 -14.16 -5.45 -9.62
CA LYS A 60 -14.43 -6.89 -9.56
C LYS A 60 -13.29 -7.72 -10.15
N ASN A 61 -12.75 -7.31 -11.28
CA ASN A 61 -11.61 -7.99 -11.93
C ASN A 61 -10.37 -8.01 -11.03
N GLN A 62 -10.12 -6.95 -10.28
CA GLN A 62 -9.04 -6.88 -9.29
C GLN A 62 -9.05 -8.07 -8.33
N TYR A 63 -10.22 -8.45 -7.81
CA TYR A 63 -10.32 -9.55 -6.85
C TYR A 63 -9.98 -10.90 -7.49
N GLN A 64 -10.44 -11.14 -8.73
CA GLN A 64 -10.08 -12.36 -9.47
C GLN A 64 -8.57 -12.43 -9.73
N ILE A 65 -7.96 -11.29 -10.06
CA ILE A 65 -6.51 -11.20 -10.25
C ILE A 65 -5.76 -11.45 -8.93
N LEU A 66 -6.25 -10.93 -7.81
CA LEU A 66 -5.64 -11.17 -6.49
C LEU A 66 -5.72 -12.64 -6.09
N ASP A 67 -6.86 -13.28 -6.29
CA ASP A 67 -7.04 -14.71 -6.02
C ASP A 67 -6.03 -15.54 -6.83
N GLN A 68 -5.95 -15.27 -8.14
CA GLN A 68 -5.01 -15.98 -9.02
C GLN A 68 -3.55 -15.70 -8.64
N LEU A 69 -3.22 -14.45 -8.34
CA LEU A 69 -1.86 -14.04 -7.95
C LEU A 69 -1.44 -14.73 -6.64
N ALA A 70 -2.32 -14.81 -5.66
CA ALA A 70 -2.04 -15.49 -4.39
C ALA A 70 -1.77 -16.99 -4.60
N LEU A 71 -2.59 -17.66 -5.42
CA LEU A 71 -2.41 -19.06 -5.80
C LEU A 71 -1.09 -19.29 -6.54
N ASP A 72 -0.78 -18.45 -7.53
CA ASP A 72 0.44 -18.57 -8.34
C ASP A 72 1.70 -18.36 -7.50
N ILE A 73 1.70 -17.38 -6.59
CA ILE A 73 2.81 -17.13 -5.68
C ILE A 73 3.02 -18.34 -4.76
N ASN A 74 1.94 -18.85 -4.16
CA ASN A 74 2.03 -20.00 -3.28
C ASN A 74 2.54 -21.26 -4.01
N LYS A 75 2.01 -21.54 -5.20
CA LYS A 75 2.40 -22.69 -6.01
C LYS A 75 3.87 -22.65 -6.40
N LYS A 76 4.41 -21.48 -6.72
CA LYS A 76 5.78 -21.31 -7.23
C LYS A 76 6.80 -21.07 -6.14
N TYR A 77 6.43 -20.38 -5.06
CA TYR A 77 7.37 -19.84 -4.06
C TYR A 77 6.97 -20.15 -2.62
N GLY A 78 5.94 -20.99 -2.41
CA GLY A 78 5.54 -21.47 -1.09
C GLY A 78 5.08 -20.35 -0.16
N ASN A 79 5.60 -20.32 1.06
CA ASN A 79 5.13 -19.41 2.14
C ASN A 79 5.65 -17.97 2.02
N LEU A 80 5.95 -17.48 0.80
CA LEU A 80 6.34 -16.08 0.62
C LEU A 80 5.16 -15.17 0.94
N SER A 81 5.40 -14.13 1.75
CA SER A 81 4.40 -13.10 2.06
C SER A 81 4.68 -11.85 1.22
N ILE A 82 3.64 -11.32 0.57
CA ILE A 82 3.73 -10.12 -0.27
C ILE A 82 2.60 -9.15 0.08
N THR A 83 2.92 -7.87 0.30
CA THR A 83 1.90 -6.82 0.36
C THR A 83 1.59 -6.29 -1.03
N VAL A 84 0.31 -6.02 -1.31
CA VAL A 84 -0.16 -5.45 -2.58
C VAL A 84 -1.11 -4.31 -2.29
N GLY A 85 -0.84 -3.12 -2.85
CA GLY A 85 -1.74 -1.97 -2.76
C GLY A 85 -2.92 -2.12 -3.71
N ILE A 86 -4.14 -1.99 -3.18
CA ILE A 86 -5.40 -2.22 -3.88
C ILE A 86 -6.47 -1.18 -3.54
N ALA A 87 -7.54 -1.15 -4.33
CA ALA A 87 -8.79 -0.45 -4.02
C ALA A 87 -9.81 -1.45 -3.44
N GLU A 88 -10.06 -1.39 -2.13
CA GLU A 88 -10.97 -2.30 -1.44
C GLU A 88 -12.40 -1.79 -1.47
N ILE A 89 -13.36 -2.62 -1.88
CA ILE A 89 -14.78 -2.26 -1.90
C ILE A 89 -15.39 -2.28 -0.48
N ILE A 90 -16.23 -1.29 -0.21
CA ILE A 90 -17.05 -1.23 1.00
C ILE A 90 -18.46 -1.66 0.63
N ASN A 91 -18.98 -2.69 1.32
CA ASN A 91 -20.33 -3.19 1.08
C ASN A 91 -21.36 -2.34 1.84
N ASP A 92 -21.42 -1.05 1.49
CA ASP A 92 -22.48 -0.15 1.94
C ASP A 92 -23.00 0.70 0.77
N SER A 93 -24.08 1.47 0.99
CA SER A 93 -24.72 2.30 -0.03
C SER A 93 -24.16 3.71 -0.13
N PHE A 94 -23.18 4.08 0.70
CA PHE A 94 -22.65 5.43 0.74
C PHE A 94 -21.41 5.58 -0.13
N PHE A 95 -21.40 6.60 -0.99
CA PHE A 95 -20.24 6.96 -1.79
C PHE A 95 -19.38 8.02 -1.05
N PRO A 96 -18.04 7.97 -1.17
CA PRO A 96 -17.22 6.96 -1.85
C PRO A 96 -17.26 5.62 -1.11
N ASN A 97 -17.26 4.52 -1.88
CA ASN A 97 -17.41 3.17 -1.36
C ASN A 97 -16.15 2.30 -1.50
N LEU A 98 -14.99 2.94 -1.55
CA LEU A 98 -13.69 2.27 -1.62
C LEU A 98 -12.78 2.71 -0.47
N TYR A 99 -11.87 1.82 -0.06
CA TYR A 99 -10.68 2.15 0.70
C TYR A 99 -9.42 1.98 -0.15
N ASN A 100 -8.43 2.86 0.04
CA ASN A 100 -7.07 2.61 -0.40
C ASN A 100 -6.43 1.67 0.63
N SER A 101 -6.14 0.44 0.24
CA SER A 101 -5.85 -0.66 1.17
C SER A 101 -4.59 -1.44 0.80
N ILE A 102 -4.04 -2.10 1.81
CA ILE A 102 -2.97 -3.07 1.66
C ILE A 102 -3.54 -4.47 1.85
N ALA A 103 -3.49 -5.28 0.81
CA ALA A 103 -3.71 -6.72 0.89
C ALA A 103 -2.38 -7.44 1.16
N MET A 104 -2.38 -8.45 2.01
CA MET A 104 -1.29 -9.38 2.18
C MET A 104 -1.64 -10.71 1.53
N LEU A 105 -0.81 -11.14 0.60
CA LEU A 105 -0.87 -12.44 -0.05
C LEU A 105 0.06 -13.39 0.69
N GLU A 106 -0.47 -14.50 1.17
CA GLU A 106 0.28 -15.52 1.91
C GLU A 106 -0.45 -16.87 1.84
N ARG A 107 0.27 -17.97 1.59
CA ARG A 107 -0.27 -19.35 1.59
C ARG A 107 -1.42 -19.59 0.60
N GLY A 108 -1.43 -18.89 -0.52
CA GLY A 108 -2.47 -19.03 -1.55
C GLY A 108 -3.74 -18.23 -1.30
N GLU A 109 -3.77 -17.44 -0.24
CA GLU A 109 -4.88 -16.56 0.13
C GLU A 109 -4.41 -15.12 0.25
N TRP A 110 -5.35 -14.19 0.32
CA TRP A 110 -5.07 -12.80 0.63
C TRP A 110 -6.06 -12.24 1.66
N LYS A 111 -5.61 -11.25 2.40
CA LYS A 111 -6.45 -10.52 3.37
C LYS A 111 -6.03 -9.06 3.44
N ILE A 112 -6.97 -8.19 3.77
CA ILE A 112 -6.69 -6.79 4.08
C ILE A 112 -5.97 -6.70 5.42
N ILE A 113 -4.84 -5.97 5.42
CA ILE A 113 -4.05 -5.77 6.64
C ILE A 113 -3.97 -4.30 7.07
N ALA A 114 -4.23 -3.35 6.18
CA ALA A 114 -4.28 -1.93 6.51
C ALA A 114 -5.10 -1.15 5.48
N ARG A 115 -5.61 0.01 5.90
CA ARG A 115 -6.32 1.00 5.07
C ARG A 115 -5.77 2.37 5.34
N LYS A 116 -5.77 3.23 4.32
CA LYS A 116 -5.29 4.61 4.41
C LYS A 116 -6.20 5.46 5.29
N ILE A 117 -5.58 6.26 6.16
CA ILE A 117 -6.27 7.12 7.12
C ILE A 117 -6.33 8.56 6.62
N ILE A 118 -5.21 9.07 6.09
CA ILE A 118 -5.10 10.44 5.61
C ILE A 118 -5.18 10.46 4.08
N LEU A 119 -6.21 11.12 3.57
CA LEU A 119 -6.48 11.22 2.13
C LEU A 119 -6.12 12.63 1.65
N PRO A 120 -5.05 12.80 0.85
CA PRO A 120 -4.67 14.09 0.32
C PRO A 120 -5.71 14.63 -0.67
N THR A 121 -5.94 15.96 -0.63
CA THR A 121 -6.89 16.68 -1.49
C THR A 121 -6.32 18.00 -1.98
N TYR A 122 -5.01 18.05 -2.14
CA TYR A 122 -4.29 19.25 -2.59
C TYR A 122 -3.53 18.95 -3.90
N GLU A 123 -3.28 19.99 -4.69
CA GLU A 123 -2.61 19.92 -5.99
C GLU A 123 -3.25 18.88 -6.93
N VAL A 124 -2.49 17.83 -7.28
CA VAL A 124 -2.95 16.75 -8.18
C VAL A 124 -3.71 15.66 -7.47
N PHE A 125 -3.81 15.74 -6.14
CA PHE A 125 -4.44 14.72 -5.31
C PHE A 125 -5.92 15.04 -5.06
N ASP A 126 -6.81 14.09 -5.35
CA ASP A 126 -8.23 14.15 -5.07
C ASP A 126 -8.75 12.81 -4.51
N GLU A 127 -8.05 12.29 -3.50
CA GLU A 127 -8.33 10.95 -3.00
C GLU A 127 -9.69 10.82 -2.31
N LYS A 128 -10.19 11.89 -1.66
CA LYS A 128 -11.51 11.88 -1.01
C LYS A 128 -12.67 11.70 -1.99
N ARG A 129 -12.44 11.94 -3.27
CA ARG A 129 -13.43 11.67 -4.32
C ARG A 129 -13.67 10.18 -4.51
N TYR A 130 -12.67 9.35 -4.24
CA TYR A 130 -12.69 7.92 -4.56
C TYR A 130 -12.67 7.04 -3.32
N PHE A 131 -11.97 7.48 -2.28
CA PHE A 131 -11.71 6.69 -1.09
C PHE A 131 -12.33 7.27 0.17
N ARG A 132 -12.68 6.38 1.08
CA ARG A 132 -13.05 6.68 2.45
C ARG A 132 -11.83 6.56 3.36
N SER A 133 -11.73 7.47 4.33
CA SER A 133 -10.70 7.43 5.36
C SER A 133 -10.99 6.34 6.39
N GLU A 134 -9.96 5.55 6.74
CA GLU A 134 -10.04 4.62 7.87
C GLU A 134 -9.90 5.40 9.20
N GLU A 135 -10.43 4.83 10.28
CA GLU A 135 -10.37 5.45 11.60
C GLU A 135 -9.24 4.92 12.48
N LYS A 136 -8.84 3.68 12.27
CA LYS A 136 -7.94 2.97 13.17
C LYS A 136 -6.67 2.51 12.46
N VAL A 137 -5.54 2.67 13.13
CA VAL A 137 -4.27 2.14 12.67
C VAL A 137 -4.23 0.62 12.77
N SER A 138 -3.56 -0.01 11.81
CA SER A 138 -3.43 -1.46 11.71
C SER A 138 -2.05 -1.93 12.17
N VAL A 139 -2.03 -3.00 12.96
CA VAL A 139 -0.81 -3.68 13.40
C VAL A 139 -0.93 -5.16 13.06
N LEU A 140 0.02 -5.65 12.29
CA LEU A 140 0.16 -7.07 12.00
C LEU A 140 1.16 -7.71 12.96
N ILE A 141 0.77 -8.80 13.59
CA ILE A 141 1.68 -9.62 14.38
C ILE A 141 2.18 -10.75 13.50
N LYS A 142 3.49 -10.84 13.30
CA LYS A 142 4.11 -11.87 12.47
C LYS A 142 5.21 -12.58 13.26
N GLN A 143 5.09 -13.92 13.33
CA GLN A 143 6.13 -14.75 13.91
C GLN A 143 7.11 -15.20 12.82
N ILE A 144 8.38 -14.88 13.00
CA ILE A 144 9.45 -15.27 12.08
C ILE A 144 10.57 -15.90 12.90
N LYS A 145 10.83 -17.17 12.60
CA LYS A 145 11.71 -18.00 13.44
C LYS A 145 11.21 -17.98 14.90
N ASN A 146 12.05 -17.64 15.84
CA ASN A 146 11.72 -17.62 17.27
C ASN A 146 11.36 -16.22 17.80
N LYS A 147 11.09 -15.26 16.90
CA LYS A 147 10.76 -13.87 17.29
C LYS A 147 9.41 -13.44 16.74
N THR A 148 8.60 -12.85 17.59
CA THR A 148 7.35 -12.18 17.23
C THR A 148 7.63 -10.72 16.92
N TRP A 149 7.15 -10.26 15.77
CA TRP A 149 7.28 -8.89 15.28
C TRP A 149 5.92 -8.21 15.21
N ARG A 150 5.86 -6.98 15.65
CA ARG A 150 4.69 -6.09 15.54
C ARG A 150 4.94 -5.08 14.44
N LEU A 151 4.31 -5.28 13.29
CA LEU A 151 4.46 -4.41 12.12
C LEU A 151 3.31 -3.41 12.07
N GLY A 152 3.60 -2.11 12.14
CA GLY A 152 2.63 -1.05 11.89
C GLY A 152 2.64 -0.69 10.41
N PHE A 153 1.45 -0.57 9.80
CA PHE A 153 1.32 -0.20 8.41
C PHE A 153 0.70 1.18 8.27
N THR A 154 1.26 1.96 7.36
CA THR A 154 0.77 3.27 6.91
C THR A 154 0.83 3.33 5.38
N ILE A 155 0.05 4.22 4.79
CA ILE A 155 0.01 4.42 3.35
C ILE A 155 0.28 5.90 3.06
N CYS A 156 1.39 6.17 2.37
CA CYS A 156 1.79 7.47 1.84
C CYS A 156 1.62 8.62 2.86
N GLU A 157 0.58 9.45 2.69
CA GLU A 157 0.27 10.64 3.51
C GLU A 157 0.11 10.34 5.01
N ASP A 158 -0.20 9.11 5.40
CA ASP A 158 -0.30 8.72 6.81
C ASP A 158 0.99 8.98 7.61
N LEU A 159 2.14 9.05 6.92
CA LEU A 159 3.43 9.37 7.51
C LEU A 159 3.67 10.87 7.68
N TRP A 160 2.96 11.71 6.91
CA TRP A 160 3.20 13.15 6.78
C TRP A 160 2.34 13.96 7.76
N VAL A 161 2.55 13.79 9.05
CA VAL A 161 1.71 14.40 10.10
C VAL A 161 2.30 15.63 10.75
N ASN A 162 3.37 16.21 10.21
CA ASN A 162 4.00 17.39 10.76
C ASN A 162 3.21 18.67 10.48
N LYS A 163 3.11 19.51 11.51
CA LYS A 163 2.39 20.79 11.49
C LYS A 163 2.96 21.83 10.52
N ASP A 164 4.17 21.59 10.00
CA ASP A 164 5.01 22.63 9.40
C ASP A 164 5.01 22.63 7.86
N ILE A 165 4.17 21.80 7.22
CA ILE A 165 4.03 21.86 5.77
C ILE A 165 2.98 22.92 5.43
N GLU A 166 3.43 24.11 5.07
CA GLU A 166 2.58 25.22 4.63
C GLU A 166 1.61 24.77 3.53
N GLY A 167 0.32 25.11 3.69
CA GLY A 167 -0.75 24.78 2.73
C GLY A 167 -1.38 23.40 2.89
N ARG A 168 -0.81 22.50 3.70
CA ARG A 168 -1.43 21.21 4.04
C ARG A 168 -2.19 21.37 5.35
N GLY A 169 -3.50 21.18 5.32
CA GLY A 169 -4.37 21.33 6.49
C GLY A 169 -3.89 20.49 7.67
N ILE A 170 -4.11 21.00 8.89
CA ILE A 170 -3.78 20.27 10.13
C ILE A 170 -4.63 18.99 10.18
N HIS A 171 -4.00 17.84 10.03
CA HIS A 171 -4.68 16.56 10.21
C HIS A 171 -5.00 16.35 11.69
N ARG A 172 -6.29 16.18 12.02
CA ARG A 172 -6.73 15.88 13.40
C ARG A 172 -6.28 14.50 13.85
N LYS A 173 -6.05 13.58 12.91
CA LYS A 173 -5.61 12.21 13.16
C LYS A 173 -4.09 12.12 12.95
N ASN A 174 -3.39 11.47 13.88
CA ASN A 174 -1.96 11.19 13.76
C ASN A 174 -1.72 9.68 13.87
N PRO A 175 -1.69 8.95 12.74
CA PRO A 175 -1.49 7.50 12.74
C PRO A 175 -0.20 7.06 13.42
N ILE A 176 0.85 7.88 13.36
CA ILE A 176 2.15 7.55 13.93
C ILE A 176 2.10 7.51 15.46
N ILE A 177 1.40 8.49 16.08
CA ILE A 177 1.21 8.49 17.54
C ILE A 177 0.44 7.24 17.98
N ASP A 178 -0.60 6.87 17.24
CA ASP A 178 -1.42 5.71 17.58
C ASP A 178 -0.67 4.38 17.38
N LEU A 179 0.17 4.27 16.34
CA LEU A 179 1.07 3.13 16.17
C LEU A 179 2.12 3.05 17.29
N LYS A 180 2.66 4.19 17.73
CA LYS A 180 3.57 4.26 18.89
C LYS A 180 2.91 3.71 20.15
N LYS A 181 1.66 4.09 20.43
CA LYS A 181 0.88 3.55 21.58
C LYS A 181 0.71 2.03 21.47
N LYS A 182 0.60 1.48 20.26
CA LYS A 182 0.50 0.04 20.01
C LYS A 182 1.85 -0.69 20.06
N LYS A 183 2.95 0.01 20.37
CA LYS A 183 4.31 -0.55 20.55
C LYS A 183 4.74 -1.39 19.34
N VAL A 184 4.67 -0.81 18.15
CA VAL A 184 5.16 -1.47 16.92
C VAL A 184 6.69 -1.54 16.94
N ASP A 185 7.23 -2.66 16.46
CA ASP A 185 8.68 -2.86 16.34
C ASP A 185 9.22 -2.23 15.04
N ILE A 186 8.41 -2.29 13.98
CA ILE A 186 8.78 -1.79 12.64
C ILE A 186 7.59 -1.06 12.06
N LEU A 187 7.82 0.17 11.59
CA LEU A 187 6.87 0.93 10.79
C LEU A 187 7.14 0.67 9.30
N VAL A 188 6.10 0.31 8.58
CA VAL A 188 6.10 0.09 7.13
C VAL A 188 5.20 1.13 6.49
N ASN A 189 5.74 1.90 5.54
CA ASN A 189 4.97 2.86 4.76
C ASN A 189 5.01 2.46 3.27
N LEU A 190 3.85 2.24 2.67
CA LEU A 190 3.71 2.01 1.23
C LEU A 190 3.32 3.33 0.57
N SER A 191 4.17 3.83 -0.32
CA SER A 191 3.93 5.11 -0.99
C SER A 191 4.02 4.98 -2.51
N ALA A 192 3.25 5.82 -3.19
CA ALA A 192 3.41 6.13 -4.60
C ALA A 192 3.27 7.65 -4.79
N SER A 193 4.07 8.23 -5.68
CA SER A 193 3.98 9.64 -6.04
C SER A 193 3.80 9.77 -7.55
N PRO A 194 2.93 10.67 -8.03
CA PRO A 194 2.85 10.95 -9.46
C PRO A 194 4.16 11.57 -9.92
N TYR A 195 4.55 11.25 -11.14
CA TYR A 195 5.69 11.91 -11.77
C TYR A 195 5.34 13.37 -12.08
N THR A 196 6.08 14.30 -11.48
CA THR A 196 6.02 15.73 -11.82
C THR A 196 7.43 16.25 -12.05
N CYS A 197 7.59 17.21 -12.97
CA CYS A 197 8.92 17.78 -13.29
C CYS A 197 9.57 18.45 -12.08
N LEU A 198 8.81 19.02 -11.17
CA LEU A 198 9.30 19.67 -9.95
C LEU A 198 9.71 18.68 -8.86
N LEU A 199 9.27 17.45 -8.90
CA LEU A 199 9.64 16.43 -7.91
C LEU A 199 11.14 16.11 -7.94
N TYR A 200 11.75 16.21 -9.12
CA TYR A 200 13.19 16.00 -9.30
C TYR A 200 14.06 17.19 -8.88
N THR A 201 13.46 18.37 -8.76
CA THR A 201 14.17 19.61 -8.39
C THR A 201 13.99 19.98 -6.93
N SER A 202 13.15 19.25 -6.19
CA SER A 202 13.04 19.43 -4.75
C SER A 202 14.32 18.92 -4.07
N PRO A 203 15.05 19.77 -3.36
CA PRO A 203 16.27 19.33 -2.67
C PRO A 203 15.91 18.24 -1.66
N SER A 204 16.68 17.17 -1.65
CA SER A 204 16.64 16.19 -0.57
C SER A 204 17.29 16.82 0.68
N PRO A 205 16.85 16.48 1.91
CA PRO A 205 17.56 16.88 3.10
C PRO A 205 19.06 16.49 3.14
N ARG A 206 19.52 15.67 2.20
CA ARG A 206 20.93 15.30 2.01
C ARG A 206 21.69 16.25 1.08
N ASP A 207 20.97 17.13 0.37
CA ASP A 207 21.56 18.05 -0.60
C ASP A 207 21.78 19.44 0.03
N GLU A 208 21.51 19.58 1.35
CA GLU A 208 21.66 20.84 2.12
C GLU A 208 22.99 20.91 2.90
N ASP A 209 23.92 19.99 2.70
CA ASP A 209 25.28 20.00 3.33
C ASP A 209 26.33 20.60 2.42
#